data_47ae00e76153b995ae44ed150f87a151
#
_entry.id   47ae00e76153b995ae44ed150f87a151
#
_cell.length_a   1.000
_cell.length_b   1.000
_cell.length_c   1.000
_cell.angle_alpha   90.00
_cell.angle_beta   90.00
_cell.angle_gamma   90.00
#
_symmetry.space_group_name_H-M   'P 1'
#
loop_
_entity.id
_entity.type
_entity.pdbx_description
1 polymer ?
#
loop_
_entity_poly.entity_id
_entity_poly.type
_entity_poly.pdbx_seq_one_letter_code
_entity_poly.pdbx_strand_id
1 'polypeptide(L)'
;MKIYDSIIIGGGHNALVCANYLVKSGQKVLIIEALKKFGGLAVDREFFPGYKANTASALNQFSEKIASDLNLSSHGFNSKTDALKNIALDLSQNHVYINEDSVSGVSEKDAQNFNQYKSLLNKFADALKPFWLKSIPRLKNENIKDLLTFAEIGLKIRLMGKEDMREFLRVFSLPTRDLMDEFFDSDLLKAALSWDALIGSSQAPRSPNNSILTLLYRMSGKHQGHYYIPTGGIDSLIDALVSSAEEAGVEFMSETIVKEIIIENSQNGLKAIGVKTHNSEEIKADRIISGVDPKQTFINLVGAHNTEIEFSNRINRLRSNGYVAKFNLALSSLPSFKGLDSLRGRMLIAPTMDSIEFAWDDAKYGDYSQNPVMDMIVPTLFNPSMAPEGKHILSANIMYIPYQKKGGWSEEDKNELTERIIDTICQYSSDIRDNILHSELLTPLDLEKEFNLTGGHWHHGELALDQMLMMRPTYEAAQYCTPIDKLYLCSAGCHPGGGIMGAAGYNAAKEIIK
;
A
#
# COMPACT_ATOMS: atom_id res chain seq x y z
N MET A 1 7.16 7.82 -37.05
CA MET A 1 6.37 7.50 -35.87
C MET A 1 7.20 6.56 -35.00
N LYS A 2 7.54 6.93 -33.77
CA LYS A 2 8.25 5.99 -32.87
C LYS A 2 7.29 4.85 -32.53
N ILE A 3 7.70 3.62 -32.74
CA ILE A 3 6.94 2.42 -32.35
C ILE A 3 7.64 1.82 -31.15
N TYR A 4 6.88 1.54 -30.09
CA TYR A 4 7.35 0.88 -28.89
C TYR A 4 6.86 -0.57 -28.86
N ASP A 5 7.61 -1.45 -28.22
CA ASP A 5 7.10 -2.81 -27.92
C ASP A 5 6.06 -2.75 -26.80
N SER A 6 6.29 -1.85 -25.83
CA SER A 6 5.40 -1.68 -24.68
C SER A 6 5.26 -0.22 -24.27
N ILE A 7 4.03 0.23 -24.00
CA ILE A 7 3.74 1.49 -23.31
C ILE A 7 3.14 1.17 -21.96
N ILE A 8 3.66 1.80 -20.90
CA ILE A 8 3.15 1.68 -19.54
C ILE A 8 2.49 3.02 -19.15
N ILE A 9 1.22 2.96 -18.75
CA ILE A 9 0.43 4.11 -18.30
C ILE A 9 0.54 4.23 -16.79
N GLY A 10 1.04 5.38 -16.30
CA GLY A 10 1.34 5.63 -14.90
C GLY A 10 2.74 5.17 -14.50
N GLY A 11 3.45 5.99 -13.76
CA GLY A 11 4.85 5.81 -13.36
C GLY A 11 5.04 5.38 -11.90
N GLY A 12 4.05 4.71 -11.28
CA GLY A 12 4.17 4.22 -9.91
C GLY A 12 5.24 3.12 -9.76
N HIS A 13 5.65 2.81 -8.54
CA HIS A 13 6.72 1.85 -8.25
C HIS A 13 6.54 0.48 -8.94
N ASN A 14 5.32 -0.04 -9.07
CA ASN A 14 5.05 -1.28 -9.79
C ASN A 14 5.28 -1.15 -11.30
N ALA A 15 4.90 -0.01 -11.89
CA ALA A 15 5.15 0.29 -13.30
C ALA A 15 6.66 0.40 -13.58
N LEU A 16 7.42 1.09 -12.70
CA LEU A 16 8.87 1.17 -12.78
C LEU A 16 9.53 -0.22 -12.70
N VAL A 17 9.09 -1.08 -11.79
CA VAL A 17 9.56 -2.47 -11.71
C VAL A 17 9.23 -3.22 -13.01
N CYS A 18 7.99 -3.13 -13.50
CA CYS A 18 7.57 -3.79 -14.75
C CYS A 18 8.46 -3.35 -15.93
N ALA A 19 8.65 -2.04 -16.11
CA ALA A 19 9.49 -1.48 -17.16
C ALA A 19 10.93 -2.01 -17.12
N ASN A 20 11.54 -2.02 -15.93
CA ASN A 20 12.89 -2.55 -15.75
C ASN A 20 13.04 -4.01 -16.23
N TYR A 21 12.07 -4.86 -15.92
CA TYR A 21 12.12 -6.27 -16.38
C TYR A 21 11.84 -6.40 -17.87
N LEU A 22 10.95 -5.59 -18.46
CA LEU A 22 10.64 -5.62 -19.88
C LEU A 22 11.84 -5.15 -20.72
N VAL A 23 12.47 -4.03 -20.34
CA VAL A 23 13.64 -3.54 -21.08
C VAL A 23 14.82 -4.51 -20.98
N LYS A 24 15.03 -5.15 -19.82
CA LYS A 24 16.03 -6.22 -19.67
C LYS A 24 15.75 -7.45 -20.56
N SER A 25 14.51 -7.65 -21.00
CA SER A 25 14.17 -8.70 -21.98
C SER A 25 14.34 -8.24 -23.44
N GLY A 26 14.88 -7.04 -23.69
CA GLY A 26 15.13 -6.48 -25.00
C GLY A 26 13.98 -5.68 -25.61
N GLN A 27 12.93 -5.37 -24.83
CA GLN A 27 11.80 -4.57 -25.31
C GLN A 27 12.11 -3.08 -25.25
N LYS A 28 11.59 -2.33 -26.21
CA LYS A 28 11.58 -0.87 -26.22
C LYS A 28 10.35 -0.38 -25.44
N VAL A 29 10.59 0.23 -24.27
CA VAL A 29 9.55 0.59 -23.30
C VAL A 29 9.45 2.09 -23.14
N LEU A 30 8.20 2.61 -23.14
CA LEU A 30 7.86 3.99 -22.77
C LEU A 30 6.98 3.98 -21.51
N ILE A 31 7.31 4.80 -20.52
CA ILE A 31 6.43 5.11 -19.39
C ILE A 31 5.84 6.51 -19.59
N ILE A 32 4.51 6.64 -19.47
CA ILE A 32 3.79 7.91 -19.52
C ILE A 32 3.18 8.20 -18.15
N GLU A 33 3.55 9.34 -17.55
CA GLU A 33 3.09 9.76 -16.22
C GLU A 33 2.43 11.13 -16.29
N ALA A 34 1.28 11.26 -15.63
CA ALA A 34 0.53 12.50 -15.56
C ALA A 34 1.22 13.58 -14.71
N LEU A 35 1.91 13.15 -13.65
CA LEU A 35 2.63 14.03 -12.73
C LEU A 35 4.04 14.33 -13.25
N LYS A 36 4.67 15.33 -12.64
CA LYS A 36 6.06 15.72 -12.97
C LYS A 36 7.09 14.67 -12.56
N LYS A 37 6.85 13.96 -11.45
CA LYS A 37 7.76 12.95 -10.90
C LYS A 37 7.17 11.55 -11.08
N PHE A 38 8.05 10.57 -11.28
CA PHE A 38 7.71 9.14 -11.28
C PHE A 38 7.79 8.59 -9.85
N GLY A 39 6.93 7.62 -9.50
CA GLY A 39 6.90 6.95 -8.19
C GLY A 39 5.50 6.85 -7.58
N GLY A 40 4.50 7.55 -8.13
CA GLY A 40 3.12 7.54 -7.63
C GLY A 40 3.04 8.08 -6.19
N LEU A 41 2.36 7.36 -5.29
CA LEU A 41 2.21 7.76 -3.88
C LEU A 41 3.52 7.71 -3.05
N ALA A 42 4.59 7.15 -3.59
CA ALA A 42 5.88 7.06 -2.90
C ALA A 42 6.78 8.27 -3.16
N VAL A 43 6.34 9.22 -3.98
CA VAL A 43 7.11 10.43 -4.30
C VAL A 43 6.98 11.46 -3.20
N ASP A 44 8.10 12.13 -2.91
CA ASP A 44 8.09 13.33 -2.06
C ASP A 44 7.45 14.51 -2.82
N ARG A 45 6.66 15.28 -2.12
CA ARG A 45 6.15 16.56 -2.57
C ARG A 45 6.32 17.64 -1.51
N GLU A 46 6.56 18.84 -1.94
CA GLU A 46 6.62 19.98 -1.04
C GLU A 46 5.19 20.39 -0.66
N PHE A 47 4.86 20.30 0.64
CA PHE A 47 3.56 20.68 1.18
C PHE A 47 3.59 22.03 1.91
N PHE A 48 4.78 22.48 2.27
CA PHE A 48 5.05 23.81 2.81
C PHE A 48 6.47 24.21 2.36
N PRO A 49 6.79 25.52 2.14
CA PRO A 49 8.09 25.95 1.63
C PRO A 49 9.27 25.33 2.39
N GLY A 50 10.06 24.49 1.69
CA GLY A 50 11.20 23.76 2.23
C GLY A 50 10.85 22.45 2.96
N TYR A 51 9.56 22.09 3.11
CA TYR A 51 9.13 20.85 3.79
C TYR A 51 8.51 19.88 2.79
N LYS A 52 9.05 18.68 2.74
CA LYS A 52 8.64 17.62 1.80
C LYS A 52 8.10 16.41 2.54
N ALA A 53 7.00 15.86 2.08
CA ALA A 53 6.40 14.65 2.64
C ALA A 53 5.95 13.70 1.52
N ASN A 54 6.00 12.40 1.83
CA ASN A 54 5.44 11.33 1.00
C ASN A 54 4.11 10.88 1.58
N THR A 55 3.23 10.37 0.74
CA THR A 55 2.02 9.67 1.23
C THR A 55 2.42 8.37 1.92
N ALA A 56 3.35 7.60 1.35
CA ALA A 56 3.93 6.43 2.00
C ALA A 56 5.22 6.81 2.73
N SER A 57 5.23 6.75 4.06
CA SER A 57 6.35 7.27 4.87
C SER A 57 7.38 6.22 5.28
N ALA A 58 7.10 4.92 5.09
CA ALA A 58 8.00 3.80 5.41
C ALA A 58 7.69 2.58 4.55
N LEU A 59 8.64 1.67 4.44
CA LEU A 59 8.54 0.40 3.71
C LEU A 59 8.34 -0.75 4.70
N ASN A 60 7.60 -1.79 4.30
CA ASN A 60 7.58 -3.06 5.02
C ASN A 60 7.79 -4.29 4.14
N GLN A 61 7.49 -4.21 2.84
CA GLN A 61 7.33 -5.39 1.99
C GLN A 61 8.14 -5.34 0.69
N PHE A 62 8.98 -4.33 0.44
CA PHE A 62 9.73 -4.28 -0.83
C PHE A 62 10.58 -5.55 -1.01
N SER A 63 10.46 -6.17 -2.18
CA SER A 63 11.07 -7.47 -2.43
C SER A 63 12.59 -7.39 -2.58
N GLU A 64 13.34 -8.07 -1.71
CA GLU A 64 14.80 -8.19 -1.82
C GLU A 64 15.23 -8.85 -3.14
N LYS A 65 14.41 -9.78 -3.66
CA LYS A 65 14.65 -10.39 -4.97
C LYS A 65 14.62 -9.32 -6.07
N ILE A 66 13.63 -8.45 -6.07
CA ILE A 66 13.52 -7.36 -7.06
C ILE A 66 14.69 -6.39 -6.90
N ALA A 67 15.02 -6.00 -5.67
CA ALA A 67 16.16 -5.12 -5.40
C ALA A 67 17.47 -5.72 -5.93
N SER A 68 17.69 -7.02 -5.75
CA SER A 68 18.86 -7.74 -6.24
C SER A 68 18.86 -7.91 -7.76
N ASP A 69 17.73 -8.37 -8.35
CA ASP A 69 17.61 -8.60 -9.80
C ASP A 69 17.85 -7.31 -10.61
N LEU A 70 17.42 -6.16 -10.05
CA LEU A 70 17.55 -4.85 -10.67
C LEU A 70 18.83 -4.11 -10.24
N ASN A 71 19.64 -4.71 -9.37
CA ASN A 71 20.87 -4.13 -8.83
C ASN A 71 20.68 -2.72 -8.23
N LEU A 72 19.56 -2.52 -7.49
CA LEU A 72 19.18 -1.19 -7.00
C LEU A 72 20.21 -0.59 -6.03
N SER A 73 21.07 -1.39 -5.43
CA SER A 73 22.14 -0.89 -4.57
C SER A 73 23.19 -0.07 -5.34
N SER A 74 23.47 -0.39 -6.61
CA SER A 74 24.37 0.42 -7.46
C SER A 74 23.72 1.75 -7.87
N HIS A 75 22.41 1.86 -7.76
CA HIS A 75 21.61 3.06 -8.02
C HIS A 75 21.27 3.85 -6.73
N GLY A 76 21.92 3.53 -5.60
CA GLY A 76 21.77 4.29 -4.35
C GLY A 76 20.73 3.76 -3.36
N PHE A 77 19.97 2.70 -3.69
CA PHE A 77 19.03 2.13 -2.74
C PHE A 77 19.72 1.21 -1.72
N ASN A 78 19.64 1.60 -0.45
CA ASN A 78 20.15 0.79 0.66
C ASN A 78 18.99 0.34 1.56
N SER A 79 18.63 -0.93 1.46
CA SER A 79 17.61 -1.56 2.30
C SER A 79 18.16 -2.11 3.63
N LYS A 80 19.48 -2.05 3.87
CA LYS A 80 20.11 -2.58 5.08
C LYS A 80 19.94 -1.60 6.25
N THR A 81 18.69 -1.38 6.65
CA THR A 81 18.32 -0.56 7.80
C THR A 81 17.54 -1.41 8.78
N ASP A 82 17.58 -1.03 10.05
CA ASP A 82 16.87 -1.73 11.10
C ASP A 82 15.35 -1.49 10.99
N ALA A 83 14.59 -2.44 11.52
CA ALA A 83 13.16 -2.30 11.68
C ALA A 83 12.81 -1.13 12.61
N LEU A 84 11.78 -0.37 12.27
CA LEU A 84 11.21 0.61 13.19
C LEU A 84 10.49 -0.12 14.31
N LYS A 85 10.77 0.27 15.54
CA LYS A 85 9.93 -0.14 16.66
C LYS A 85 8.57 0.54 16.55
N ASN A 86 7.49 -0.20 16.85
CA ASN A 86 6.18 0.39 17.06
C ASN A 86 6.07 0.79 18.53
N ILE A 87 5.54 1.99 18.78
CA ILE A 87 5.37 2.56 20.12
C ILE A 87 3.90 2.87 20.29
N ALA A 88 3.18 2.03 21.03
CA ALA A 88 1.80 2.34 21.38
C ALA A 88 1.79 3.31 22.55
N LEU A 89 1.24 4.49 22.31
CA LEU A 89 1.25 5.60 23.25
C LEU A 89 0.14 5.46 24.28
N ASP A 90 0.51 5.66 25.56
CA ASP A 90 -0.42 5.71 26.69
C ASP A 90 -0.35 7.07 27.38
N LEU A 91 -1.51 7.60 27.79
CA LEU A 91 -1.61 8.89 28.47
C LEU A 91 -0.94 8.90 29.85
N SER A 92 -0.89 7.75 30.53
CA SER A 92 -0.20 7.57 31.80
C SER A 92 1.31 7.33 31.65
N GLN A 93 1.84 7.42 30.42
CA GLN A 93 3.25 7.20 30.04
C GLN A 93 3.70 5.73 30.19
N ASN A 94 2.78 4.78 30.35
CA ASN A 94 3.05 3.35 30.35
C ASN A 94 3.02 2.80 28.91
N HIS A 95 3.91 3.31 28.06
CA HIS A 95 3.95 2.96 26.65
C HIS A 95 4.32 1.51 26.43
N VAL A 96 3.76 0.91 25.36
CA VAL A 96 4.14 -0.42 24.88
C VAL A 96 5.08 -0.28 23.69
N TYR A 97 6.24 -0.92 23.79
CA TYR A 97 7.25 -0.94 22.74
C TYR A 97 7.29 -2.31 22.09
N ILE A 98 7.02 -2.37 20.80
CA ILE A 98 7.01 -3.60 20.00
C ILE A 98 8.18 -3.54 19.05
N ASN A 99 9.20 -4.35 19.30
CA ASN A 99 10.35 -4.54 18.43
C ASN A 99 10.15 -5.78 17.57
N GLU A 100 11.09 -6.02 16.65
CA GLU A 100 11.04 -7.17 15.74
C GLU A 100 10.91 -8.50 16.50
N ASP A 101 11.62 -8.68 17.61
CA ASP A 101 11.66 -9.93 18.37
C ASP A 101 11.23 -9.83 19.84
N SER A 102 10.72 -8.69 20.27
CA SER A 102 10.37 -8.49 21.68
C SER A 102 9.31 -7.42 21.87
N VAL A 103 8.61 -7.51 22.99
CA VAL A 103 7.69 -6.49 23.46
C VAL A 103 8.06 -6.10 24.90
N SER A 104 7.91 -4.82 25.22
CA SER A 104 8.09 -4.29 26.58
C SER A 104 7.02 -3.28 26.94
N GLY A 105 6.89 -2.94 28.22
CA GLY A 105 5.77 -2.13 28.73
C GLY A 105 4.49 -2.92 28.94
N VAL A 106 4.58 -4.24 29.01
CA VAL A 106 3.47 -5.17 29.23
C VAL A 106 3.78 -6.16 30.37
N SER A 107 2.81 -6.95 30.78
CA SER A 107 3.01 -8.02 31.75
C SER A 107 4.00 -9.08 31.24
N GLU A 108 4.66 -9.80 32.15
CA GLU A 108 5.54 -10.91 31.78
C GLU A 108 4.78 -12.00 30.98
N LYS A 109 3.51 -12.22 31.32
CA LYS A 109 2.61 -13.14 30.59
C LYS A 109 2.44 -12.70 29.13
N ASP A 110 2.11 -11.42 28.89
CA ASP A 110 1.95 -10.90 27.55
C ASP A 110 3.25 -10.94 26.75
N ALA A 111 4.39 -10.70 27.39
CA ALA A 111 5.70 -10.79 26.74
C ALA A 111 6.03 -12.23 26.32
N GLN A 112 5.70 -13.23 27.13
CA GLN A 112 5.85 -14.65 26.76
C GLN A 112 4.89 -15.04 25.63
N ASN A 113 3.63 -14.63 25.70
CA ASN A 113 2.61 -14.91 24.71
C ASN A 113 2.93 -14.22 23.37
N PHE A 114 3.58 -13.06 23.38
CA PHE A 114 4.03 -12.38 22.16
C PHE A 114 4.98 -13.26 21.33
N ASN A 115 5.88 -14.00 21.97
CA ASN A 115 6.77 -14.92 21.27
C ASN A 115 6.00 -16.08 20.60
N GLN A 116 4.97 -16.59 21.26
CA GLN A 116 4.13 -17.67 20.71
C GLN A 116 3.30 -17.14 19.53
N TYR A 117 2.62 -16.00 19.71
CA TYR A 117 1.87 -15.30 18.67
C TYR A 117 2.72 -15.03 17.44
N LYS A 118 3.90 -14.45 17.63
CA LYS A 118 4.81 -14.13 16.55
C LYS A 118 5.31 -15.37 15.82
N SER A 119 5.72 -16.40 16.55
CA SER A 119 6.15 -17.68 15.97
C SER A 119 5.06 -18.32 15.10
N LEU A 120 3.81 -18.31 15.58
CA LEU A 120 2.67 -18.83 14.84
C LEU A 120 2.42 -18.05 13.54
N LEU A 121 2.32 -16.73 13.62
CA LEU A 121 2.02 -15.91 12.46
C LEU A 121 3.17 -15.87 11.44
N ASN A 122 4.43 -15.87 11.89
CA ASN A 122 5.57 -15.97 10.98
C ASN A 122 5.54 -17.28 10.19
N LYS A 123 5.23 -18.41 10.84
CA LYS A 123 5.06 -19.69 10.16
C LYS A 123 4.00 -19.62 9.06
N PHE A 124 2.88 -18.95 9.32
CA PHE A 124 1.80 -18.79 8.36
C PHE A 124 2.17 -17.82 7.22
N ALA A 125 2.79 -16.71 7.56
CA ALA A 125 3.27 -15.73 6.56
C ALA A 125 4.32 -16.35 5.63
N ASP A 126 5.27 -17.13 6.17
CA ASP A 126 6.30 -17.81 5.38
C ASP A 126 5.72 -18.88 4.44
N ALA A 127 4.64 -19.54 4.82
CA ALA A 127 3.94 -20.46 3.93
C ALA A 127 3.29 -19.75 2.74
N LEU A 128 2.83 -18.50 2.91
CA LEU A 128 2.19 -17.70 1.87
C LEU A 128 3.19 -16.88 1.03
N LYS A 129 4.34 -16.49 1.60
CA LYS A 129 5.34 -15.60 0.99
C LYS A 129 5.73 -15.95 -0.46
N PRO A 130 5.95 -17.23 -0.84
CA PRO A 130 6.31 -17.58 -2.22
C PRO A 130 5.26 -17.25 -3.27
N PHE A 131 3.99 -17.08 -2.86
CA PHE A 131 2.89 -16.84 -3.80
C PHE A 131 2.76 -15.38 -4.19
N TRP A 132 3.32 -14.45 -3.41
CA TRP A 132 3.29 -13.04 -3.73
C TRP A 132 4.09 -12.68 -4.99
N LEU A 133 5.16 -13.43 -5.30
CA LEU A 133 5.98 -13.26 -6.52
C LEU A 133 5.63 -14.27 -7.63
N LYS A 134 4.38 -14.74 -7.66
CA LYS A 134 3.86 -15.65 -8.70
C LYS A 134 2.51 -15.17 -9.21
N SER A 135 2.22 -15.45 -10.49
CA SER A 135 0.85 -15.33 -10.99
C SER A 135 -0.04 -16.37 -10.32
N ILE A 136 -1.18 -15.95 -9.79
CA ILE A 136 -2.12 -16.86 -9.16
C ILE A 136 -2.89 -17.62 -10.23
N PRO A 137 -3.06 -18.96 -10.10
CA PRO A 137 -3.76 -19.78 -11.07
C PRO A 137 -5.24 -19.41 -11.23
N ARG A 138 -5.78 -19.62 -12.42
CA ARG A 138 -7.22 -19.51 -12.67
C ARG A 138 -7.92 -20.81 -12.27
N LEU A 139 -9.07 -20.72 -11.60
CA LEU A 139 -9.86 -21.90 -11.18
C LEU A 139 -10.39 -22.76 -12.34
N LYS A 140 -10.45 -22.21 -13.55
CA LYS A 140 -11.06 -22.86 -14.72
C LYS A 140 -10.03 -23.33 -15.76
N ASN A 141 -8.74 -23.31 -15.47
CA ASN A 141 -7.72 -23.56 -16.47
C ASN A 141 -7.18 -25.01 -16.37
N GLU A 142 -7.20 -25.74 -17.46
CA GLU A 142 -6.60 -27.07 -17.61
C GLU A 142 -5.06 -27.01 -17.75
N ASN A 143 -4.46 -25.84 -17.47
CA ASN A 143 -3.02 -25.65 -17.59
C ASN A 143 -2.29 -26.36 -16.45
N ILE A 144 -1.42 -27.30 -16.80
CA ILE A 144 -0.60 -28.08 -15.86
C ILE A 144 0.20 -27.16 -14.91
N LYS A 145 0.66 -25.99 -15.37
CA LYS A 145 1.39 -25.02 -14.52
C LYS A 145 0.52 -24.44 -13.41
N ASP A 146 -0.73 -24.16 -13.69
CA ASP A 146 -1.70 -23.66 -12.72
C ASP A 146 -2.00 -24.73 -11.67
N LEU A 147 -2.20 -25.99 -12.11
CA LEU A 147 -2.39 -27.13 -11.23
C LEU A 147 -1.17 -27.37 -10.31
N LEU A 148 0.04 -27.24 -10.84
CA LEU A 148 1.28 -27.37 -10.06
C LEU A 148 1.40 -26.25 -9.01
N THR A 149 0.96 -25.04 -9.32
CA THR A 149 0.98 -23.93 -8.34
C THR A 149 -0.01 -24.17 -7.21
N PHE A 150 -1.23 -24.65 -7.50
CA PHE A 150 -2.18 -25.06 -6.46
C PHE A 150 -1.65 -26.23 -5.62
N ALA A 151 -1.03 -27.21 -6.27
CA ALA A 151 -0.42 -28.34 -5.58
C ALA A 151 0.72 -27.88 -4.65
N GLU A 152 1.53 -26.91 -5.08
CA GLU A 152 2.59 -26.31 -4.25
C GLU A 152 2.02 -25.58 -3.02
N ILE A 153 0.93 -24.79 -3.20
CA ILE A 153 0.22 -24.13 -2.09
C ILE A 153 -0.29 -25.18 -1.09
N GLY A 154 -1.06 -26.13 -1.60
CA GLY A 154 -1.61 -27.21 -0.77
C GLY A 154 -0.54 -28.03 -0.06
N LEU A 155 0.57 -28.33 -0.75
CA LEU A 155 1.68 -29.08 -0.18
C LEU A 155 2.37 -28.27 0.94
N LYS A 156 2.63 -26.97 0.75
CA LYS A 156 3.25 -26.14 1.79
C LYS A 156 2.39 -26.04 3.03
N ILE A 157 1.08 -25.81 2.87
CA ILE A 157 0.14 -25.81 3.99
C ILE A 157 0.10 -27.21 4.64
N ARG A 158 0.13 -28.28 3.85
CA ARG A 158 0.14 -29.67 4.37
C ARG A 158 1.43 -30.02 5.10
N LEU A 159 2.57 -29.52 4.63
CA LEU A 159 3.90 -29.75 5.23
C LEU A 159 4.10 -29.01 6.56
N MET A 160 3.28 -28.01 6.89
CA MET A 160 3.28 -27.41 8.23
C MET A 160 2.89 -28.41 9.33
N GLY A 161 2.29 -29.54 8.95
CA GLY A 161 1.75 -30.55 9.87
C GLY A 161 0.24 -30.42 10.06
N LYS A 162 -0.38 -31.48 10.60
CA LYS A 162 -1.84 -31.56 10.70
C LYS A 162 -2.42 -30.52 11.66
N GLU A 163 -1.74 -30.26 12.76
CA GLU A 163 -2.19 -29.32 13.79
C GLU A 163 -2.06 -27.88 13.30
N ASP A 164 -0.89 -27.49 12.79
CA ASP A 164 -0.66 -26.15 12.26
C ASP A 164 -1.52 -25.84 11.03
N MET A 165 -1.78 -26.82 10.17
CA MET A 165 -2.71 -26.65 9.05
C MET A 165 -4.16 -26.35 9.53
N ARG A 166 -4.61 -27.04 10.57
CA ARG A 166 -5.94 -26.78 11.15
C ARG A 166 -5.98 -25.41 11.80
N GLU A 167 -4.92 -25.06 12.53
CA GLU A 167 -4.78 -23.76 13.18
C GLU A 167 -4.71 -22.62 12.16
N PHE A 168 -3.97 -22.80 11.06
CA PHE A 168 -3.95 -21.85 9.96
C PHE A 168 -5.35 -21.57 9.40
N LEU A 169 -6.13 -22.62 9.12
CA LEU A 169 -7.50 -22.47 8.59
C LEU A 169 -8.44 -21.81 9.60
N ARG A 170 -8.25 -22.08 10.90
CA ARG A 170 -9.02 -21.44 11.97
C ARG A 170 -8.69 -19.95 12.07
N VAL A 171 -7.41 -19.61 12.25
CA VAL A 171 -6.91 -18.25 12.46
C VAL A 171 -7.19 -17.38 11.25
N PHE A 172 -7.07 -17.93 10.04
CA PHE A 172 -7.34 -17.21 8.80
C PHE A 172 -8.76 -16.62 8.71
N SER A 173 -9.73 -17.26 9.39
CA SER A 173 -11.13 -16.82 9.38
C SER A 173 -11.54 -16.00 10.60
N LEU A 174 -10.66 -15.82 11.60
CA LEU A 174 -10.98 -15.07 12.80
C LEU A 174 -11.04 -13.54 12.55
N PRO A 175 -11.92 -12.83 13.29
CA PRO A 175 -11.76 -11.42 13.54
C PRO A 175 -10.41 -11.13 14.23
N THR A 176 -9.82 -9.97 13.95
CA THR A 176 -8.56 -9.61 14.61
C THR A 176 -8.71 -9.57 16.13
N ARG A 177 -9.86 -9.10 16.62
CA ARG A 177 -10.16 -9.05 18.06
C ARG A 177 -10.05 -10.40 18.72
N ASP A 178 -10.68 -11.43 18.14
CA ASP A 178 -10.71 -12.76 18.73
C ASP A 178 -9.29 -13.34 18.82
N LEU A 179 -8.48 -13.15 17.78
CA LEU A 179 -7.08 -13.57 17.80
C LEU A 179 -6.27 -12.83 18.88
N MET A 180 -6.46 -11.53 19.04
CA MET A 180 -5.73 -10.75 20.05
C MET A 180 -6.16 -11.13 21.47
N ASP A 181 -7.45 -11.35 21.70
CA ASP A 181 -7.99 -11.75 23.01
C ASP A 181 -7.55 -13.17 23.43
N GLU A 182 -7.23 -14.06 22.48
CA GLU A 182 -6.67 -15.39 22.77
C GLU A 182 -5.22 -15.30 23.33
N PHE A 183 -4.45 -14.30 22.92
CA PHE A 183 -3.04 -14.22 23.29
C PHE A 183 -2.75 -13.20 24.39
N PHE A 184 -3.46 -12.08 24.48
CA PHE A 184 -3.03 -10.93 25.27
C PHE A 184 -4.10 -10.41 26.23
N ASP A 185 -3.63 -9.90 27.36
CA ASP A 185 -4.47 -9.19 28.34
C ASP A 185 -4.37 -7.65 28.15
N SER A 186 -3.22 -7.11 27.72
CA SER A 186 -2.99 -5.68 27.50
C SER A 186 -3.79 -5.12 26.34
N ASP A 187 -4.75 -4.23 26.61
CA ASP A 187 -5.58 -3.59 25.59
C ASP A 187 -4.76 -2.75 24.61
N LEU A 188 -3.73 -2.04 25.11
CA LEU A 188 -2.86 -1.22 24.29
C LEU A 188 -2.02 -2.07 23.31
N LEU A 189 -1.50 -3.23 23.77
CA LEU A 189 -0.79 -4.18 22.92
C LEU A 189 -1.72 -4.77 21.86
N LYS A 190 -2.93 -5.20 22.26
CA LYS A 190 -3.94 -5.73 21.33
C LYS A 190 -4.28 -4.74 20.23
N ALA A 191 -4.53 -3.47 20.57
CA ALA A 191 -4.83 -2.42 19.61
C ALA A 191 -3.65 -2.20 18.63
N ALA A 192 -2.42 -2.12 19.16
CA ALA A 192 -1.23 -1.90 18.34
C ALA A 192 -0.96 -3.06 17.35
N LEU A 193 -1.13 -4.31 17.78
CA LEU A 193 -0.96 -5.48 16.91
C LEU A 193 -2.09 -5.65 15.88
N SER A 194 -3.30 -5.14 16.19
CA SER A 194 -4.44 -5.13 15.27
C SER A 194 -4.29 -4.10 14.14
N TRP A 195 -3.50 -3.05 14.36
CA TRP A 195 -3.41 -1.90 13.46
C TRP A 195 -3.10 -2.28 12.02
N ASP A 196 -2.06 -3.08 11.82
CA ASP A 196 -1.61 -3.46 10.47
C ASP A 196 -2.51 -4.50 9.78
N ALA A 197 -3.43 -5.12 10.51
CA ALA A 197 -4.48 -5.93 9.92
C ALA A 197 -5.61 -5.08 9.33
N LEU A 198 -5.82 -3.85 9.83
CA LEU A 198 -7.01 -3.04 9.62
C LEU A 198 -6.78 -1.80 8.76
N ILE A 199 -5.61 -1.16 8.88
CA ILE A 199 -5.34 0.11 8.18
C ILE A 199 -5.53 0.00 6.67
N GLY A 200 -6.35 0.89 6.10
CA GLY A 200 -6.67 0.91 4.67
C GLY A 200 -7.77 -0.06 4.26
N SER A 201 -8.49 -0.67 5.21
CA SER A 201 -9.66 -1.50 4.95
C SER A 201 -10.94 -0.88 5.51
N SER A 202 -12.10 -1.36 5.04
CA SER A 202 -13.42 -1.07 5.57
C SER A 202 -13.82 -2.06 6.66
N GLN A 203 -12.89 -2.43 7.54
CA GLN A 203 -13.07 -3.42 8.59
C GLN A 203 -12.57 -2.91 9.92
N ALA A 204 -13.22 -3.35 10.98
CA ALA A 204 -12.90 -3.07 12.36
C ALA A 204 -12.43 -4.34 13.10
N PRO A 205 -11.93 -4.26 14.33
CA PRO A 205 -11.44 -5.43 15.07
C PRO A 205 -12.43 -6.59 15.19
N ARG A 206 -13.74 -6.32 15.23
CA ARG A 206 -14.80 -7.35 15.30
C ARG A 206 -15.30 -7.82 13.93
N SER A 207 -14.83 -7.21 12.85
CA SER A 207 -15.29 -7.60 11.51
C SER A 207 -14.83 -9.03 11.17
N PRO A 208 -15.75 -9.92 10.73
CA PRO A 208 -15.39 -11.27 10.38
C PRO A 208 -14.59 -11.34 9.09
N ASN A 209 -13.76 -12.36 8.96
CA ASN A 209 -13.17 -12.85 7.71
C ASN A 209 -12.33 -11.83 6.94
N ASN A 210 -11.09 -11.64 7.26
CA ASN A 210 -10.11 -11.07 6.31
C ASN A 210 -8.91 -10.34 6.92
N SER A 211 -9.07 -9.72 8.08
CA SER A 211 -8.03 -8.88 8.66
C SER A 211 -6.72 -9.66 8.89
N ILE A 212 -6.83 -10.95 9.21
CA ILE A 212 -5.65 -11.81 9.42
C ILE A 212 -4.92 -12.10 8.12
N LEU A 213 -5.61 -12.32 6.98
CA LEU A 213 -4.93 -12.47 5.69
C LEU A 213 -4.14 -11.22 5.33
N THR A 214 -4.71 -10.04 5.56
CA THR A 214 -4.03 -8.75 5.34
C THR A 214 -2.80 -8.61 6.25
N LEU A 215 -2.90 -9.02 7.52
CA LEU A 215 -1.78 -9.04 8.45
C LEU A 215 -0.67 -9.99 7.95
N LEU A 216 -0.99 -11.24 7.59
CA LEU A 216 -0.04 -12.20 7.05
C LEU A 216 0.60 -11.73 5.74
N TYR A 217 -0.17 -11.06 4.90
CA TYR A 217 0.35 -10.42 3.69
C TYR A 217 1.41 -9.36 4.05
N ARG A 218 1.13 -8.48 5.00
CA ARG A 218 2.07 -7.44 5.45
C ARG A 218 3.30 -8.01 6.17
N MET A 219 3.16 -9.16 6.82
CA MET A 219 4.28 -9.88 7.43
C MET A 219 5.22 -10.56 6.42
N SER A 220 4.91 -10.55 5.13
CA SER A 220 5.73 -11.18 4.09
C SER A 220 7.05 -10.46 3.80
N GLY A 221 7.24 -9.26 4.32
CA GLY A 221 8.46 -8.45 4.15
C GLY A 221 9.66 -8.96 4.94
N LYS A 222 10.79 -8.31 4.76
CA LYS A 222 12.08 -8.62 5.39
C LYS A 222 11.99 -8.63 6.92
N HIS A 223 11.31 -7.65 7.49
CA HIS A 223 11.18 -7.45 8.94
C HIS A 223 9.85 -7.98 9.49
N GLN A 224 9.25 -8.98 8.83
CA GLN A 224 8.09 -9.73 9.31
C GLN A 224 6.94 -8.83 9.82
N GLY A 225 6.58 -7.82 9.01
CA GLY A 225 5.51 -6.86 9.30
C GLY A 225 5.97 -5.53 9.88
N HIS A 226 7.18 -5.44 10.42
CA HIS A 226 7.72 -4.16 10.86
C HIS A 226 8.12 -3.29 9.66
N TYR A 227 7.91 -2.00 9.81
CA TYR A 227 8.33 -1.01 8.82
C TYR A 227 9.81 -0.67 9.00
N TYR A 228 10.41 -0.18 7.94
CA TYR A 228 11.76 0.39 7.94
C TYR A 228 11.82 1.60 7.01
N ILE A 229 12.76 2.49 7.24
CA ILE A 229 13.03 3.62 6.35
C ILE A 229 14.42 3.41 5.76
N PRO A 230 14.55 3.26 4.43
CA PRO A 230 15.85 3.11 3.80
C PRO A 230 16.69 4.38 4.00
N THR A 231 18.01 4.26 3.91
CA THR A 231 18.89 5.43 3.93
C THR A 231 18.53 6.37 2.78
N GLY A 232 18.29 7.64 3.08
CA GLY A 232 17.80 8.62 2.10
C GLY A 232 16.28 8.65 1.94
N GLY A 233 15.53 7.92 2.79
CA GLY A 233 14.06 7.91 2.73
C GLY A 233 13.52 6.99 1.63
N ILE A 234 12.20 7.02 1.45
CA ILE A 234 11.52 6.23 0.39
C ILE A 234 11.92 6.67 -1.01
N ASP A 235 12.24 7.95 -1.18
CA ASP A 235 12.67 8.50 -2.46
C ASP A 235 13.89 7.76 -3.02
N SER A 236 14.81 7.31 -2.14
CA SER A 236 15.97 6.53 -2.57
C SER A 236 15.60 5.23 -3.32
N LEU A 237 14.47 4.61 -2.98
CA LEU A 237 13.96 3.45 -3.72
C LEU A 237 13.42 3.88 -5.10
N ILE A 238 12.66 4.97 -5.14
CA ILE A 238 12.07 5.45 -6.40
C ILE A 238 13.16 5.94 -7.34
N ASP A 239 14.09 6.74 -6.84
CA ASP A 239 15.23 7.25 -7.62
C ASP A 239 16.08 6.09 -8.17
N ALA A 240 16.31 5.05 -7.36
CA ALA A 240 17.03 3.85 -7.81
C ALA A 240 16.27 3.07 -8.89
N LEU A 241 14.93 2.94 -8.78
CA LEU A 241 14.12 2.29 -9.80
C LEU A 241 14.09 3.08 -11.11
N VAL A 242 14.01 4.41 -11.06
CA VAL A 242 14.07 5.30 -12.22
C VAL A 242 15.46 5.24 -12.85
N SER A 243 16.53 5.42 -12.05
CA SER A 243 17.91 5.37 -12.54
C SER A 243 18.25 4.02 -13.20
N SER A 244 17.83 2.89 -12.59
CA SER A 244 18.00 1.55 -13.18
C SER A 244 17.24 1.41 -14.51
N ALA A 245 16.04 1.98 -14.61
CA ALA A 245 15.23 1.94 -15.82
C ALA A 245 15.83 2.83 -16.94
N GLU A 246 16.33 4.01 -16.60
CA GLU A 246 17.00 4.93 -17.54
C GLU A 246 18.28 4.31 -18.09
N GLU A 247 19.13 3.74 -17.22
CA GLU A 247 20.35 3.06 -17.64
C GLU A 247 20.05 1.87 -18.56
N ALA A 248 18.95 1.16 -18.32
CA ALA A 248 18.51 0.04 -19.14
C ALA A 248 17.85 0.49 -20.47
N GLY A 249 17.54 1.77 -20.66
CA GLY A 249 16.98 2.34 -21.89
C GLY A 249 15.46 2.52 -21.93
N VAL A 250 14.80 2.57 -20.78
CA VAL A 250 13.39 2.99 -20.70
C VAL A 250 13.26 4.46 -21.09
N GLU A 251 12.31 4.77 -21.96
CA GLU A 251 11.94 6.16 -22.27
C GLU A 251 10.86 6.63 -21.28
N PHE A 252 10.96 7.90 -20.86
CA PHE A 252 10.06 8.51 -19.89
C PHE A 252 9.36 9.76 -20.47
N MET A 253 8.06 9.87 -20.22
CA MET A 253 7.23 11.02 -20.61
C MET A 253 6.41 11.45 -19.38
N SER A 254 6.86 12.50 -18.69
CA SER A 254 6.17 13.10 -17.55
C SER A 254 5.19 14.19 -17.99
N GLU A 255 4.38 14.70 -17.06
CA GLU A 255 3.41 15.79 -17.28
C GLU A 255 2.47 15.52 -18.47
N THR A 256 2.20 14.22 -18.73
CA THR A 256 1.43 13.76 -19.88
C THR A 256 0.29 12.86 -19.44
N ILE A 257 -0.93 13.36 -19.54
CA ILE A 257 -2.13 12.62 -19.19
C ILE A 257 -2.55 11.75 -20.38
N VAL A 258 -2.65 10.43 -20.17
CA VAL A 258 -3.29 9.52 -21.11
C VAL A 258 -4.80 9.66 -20.95
N LYS A 259 -5.49 9.99 -22.04
CA LYS A 259 -6.93 10.17 -22.09
C LYS A 259 -7.68 8.89 -22.44
N GLU A 260 -7.07 8.07 -23.29
CA GLU A 260 -7.73 6.90 -23.90
C GLU A 260 -6.70 5.83 -24.27
N ILE A 261 -7.08 4.57 -24.10
CA ILE A 261 -6.40 3.41 -24.71
C ILE A 261 -7.08 3.14 -26.03
N ILE A 262 -6.31 3.21 -27.13
CA ILE A 262 -6.84 3.00 -28.47
C ILE A 262 -7.10 1.52 -28.68
N ILE A 263 -8.38 1.19 -28.93
CA ILE A 263 -8.86 -0.17 -29.14
C ILE A 263 -9.30 -0.34 -30.60
N GLU A 264 -8.90 -1.42 -31.23
CA GLU A 264 -9.38 -1.83 -32.56
C GLU A 264 -10.04 -3.21 -32.52
N ASN A 265 -10.94 -3.45 -33.48
CA ASN A 265 -11.50 -4.78 -33.70
C ASN A 265 -10.47 -5.64 -34.46
N SER A 266 -10.15 -6.81 -33.92
CA SER A 266 -9.33 -7.82 -34.58
C SER A 266 -10.11 -9.10 -34.86
N GLN A 267 -9.51 -10.04 -35.58
CA GLN A 267 -10.14 -11.34 -35.85
C GLN A 267 -10.45 -12.13 -34.57
N ASN A 268 -9.71 -11.86 -33.49
CA ASN A 268 -9.82 -12.55 -32.22
C ASN A 268 -10.54 -11.71 -31.13
N GLY A 269 -11.22 -10.62 -31.51
CA GLY A 269 -11.89 -9.71 -30.57
C GLY A 269 -11.21 -8.34 -30.50
N LEU A 270 -11.41 -7.65 -29.39
CA LEU A 270 -10.83 -6.31 -29.17
C LEU A 270 -9.35 -6.40 -28.84
N LYS A 271 -8.56 -5.45 -29.37
CA LYS A 271 -7.11 -5.38 -29.19
C LYS A 271 -6.67 -3.94 -28.89
N ALA A 272 -5.83 -3.74 -27.90
CA ALA A 272 -5.17 -2.47 -27.64
C ALA A 272 -3.97 -2.29 -28.57
N ILE A 273 -3.85 -1.09 -29.19
CA ILE A 273 -2.83 -0.79 -30.20
C ILE A 273 -2.03 0.47 -29.90
N GLY A 274 -2.39 1.24 -28.88
CA GLY A 274 -1.74 2.48 -28.53
C GLY A 274 -2.50 3.25 -27.46
N VAL A 275 -2.05 4.44 -27.21
CA VAL A 275 -2.68 5.39 -26.29
C VAL A 275 -2.86 6.75 -26.97
N LYS A 276 -3.86 7.50 -26.52
CA LYS A 276 -4.08 8.89 -26.92
C LYS A 276 -3.90 9.78 -25.70
N THR A 277 -3.05 10.77 -25.84
CA THR A 277 -2.81 11.75 -24.77
C THR A 277 -3.89 12.82 -24.77
N HIS A 278 -3.92 13.61 -23.72
CA HIS A 278 -4.85 14.73 -23.60
C HIS A 278 -4.60 15.80 -24.69
N ASN A 279 -3.39 15.94 -25.19
CA ASN A 279 -3.02 16.80 -26.32
C ASN A 279 -3.37 16.20 -27.69
N SER A 280 -4.14 15.12 -27.72
CA SER A 280 -4.55 14.38 -28.93
C SER A 280 -3.39 13.73 -29.71
N GLU A 281 -2.22 13.58 -29.11
CA GLU A 281 -1.14 12.78 -29.66
C GLU A 281 -1.45 11.30 -29.52
N GLU A 282 -1.29 10.53 -30.61
CA GLU A 282 -1.43 9.09 -30.63
C GLU A 282 -0.05 8.44 -30.64
N ILE A 283 0.20 7.56 -29.64
CA ILE A 283 1.44 6.81 -29.51
C ILE A 283 1.11 5.32 -29.61
N LYS A 284 1.71 4.65 -30.59
CA LYS A 284 1.43 3.23 -30.88
C LYS A 284 2.44 2.30 -30.24
N ALA A 285 1.97 1.13 -29.81
CA ALA A 285 2.80 0.05 -29.29
C ALA A 285 2.16 -1.31 -29.54
N ASP A 286 2.98 -2.37 -29.47
CA ASP A 286 2.50 -3.74 -29.58
C ASP A 286 1.72 -4.17 -28.34
N ARG A 287 2.01 -3.59 -27.18
CA ARG A 287 1.37 -3.88 -25.88
C ARG A 287 1.13 -2.61 -25.10
N ILE A 288 -0.01 -2.54 -24.44
CA ILE A 288 -0.36 -1.49 -23.49
C ILE A 288 -0.44 -2.11 -22.10
N ILE A 289 0.21 -1.48 -21.13
CA ILE A 289 0.28 -1.96 -19.75
C ILE A 289 -0.25 -0.86 -18.84
N SER A 290 -1.31 -1.13 -18.10
CA SER A 290 -1.85 -0.16 -17.17
C SER A 290 -1.23 -0.31 -15.78
N GLY A 291 -0.55 0.74 -15.31
CA GLY A 291 -0.06 0.91 -13.95
C GLY A 291 -1.01 1.69 -13.04
N VAL A 292 -2.16 2.14 -13.56
CA VAL A 292 -3.22 2.81 -12.81
C VAL A 292 -4.27 1.82 -12.28
N ASP A 293 -5.20 2.28 -11.47
CA ASP A 293 -6.18 1.39 -10.86
C ASP A 293 -7.16 0.78 -11.90
N PRO A 294 -7.80 -0.36 -11.56
CA PRO A 294 -8.66 -1.07 -12.51
C PRO A 294 -9.88 -0.27 -12.98
N LYS A 295 -10.48 0.58 -12.13
CA LYS A 295 -11.62 1.41 -12.56
C LYS A 295 -11.15 2.49 -13.52
N GLN A 296 -10.05 3.17 -13.22
CA GLN A 296 -9.44 4.12 -14.12
C GLN A 296 -9.11 3.47 -15.47
N THR A 297 -8.55 2.25 -15.44
CA THR A 297 -8.20 1.52 -16.64
C THR A 297 -9.41 1.20 -17.50
N PHE A 298 -10.41 0.50 -16.96
CA PHE A 298 -11.49 -0.09 -17.78
C PHE A 298 -12.68 0.85 -17.98
N ILE A 299 -12.99 1.70 -17.02
CA ILE A 299 -14.13 2.60 -17.12
C ILE A 299 -13.76 3.88 -17.86
N ASN A 300 -12.60 4.46 -17.52
CA ASN A 300 -12.20 5.76 -18.05
C ASN A 300 -11.33 5.64 -19.31
N LEU A 301 -10.23 4.85 -19.26
CA LEU A 301 -9.27 4.80 -20.37
C LEU A 301 -9.69 3.89 -21.50
N VAL A 302 -10.26 2.73 -21.22
CA VAL A 302 -10.81 1.78 -22.21
C VAL A 302 -12.20 2.21 -22.65
N GLY A 303 -13.00 2.68 -21.70
CA GLY A 303 -14.42 2.96 -21.89
C GLY A 303 -15.30 1.70 -21.75
N ALA A 304 -16.39 1.81 -21.00
CA ALA A 304 -17.28 0.68 -20.70
C ALA A 304 -17.91 0.03 -21.97
N HIS A 305 -17.98 0.77 -23.08
CA HIS A 305 -18.48 0.26 -24.37
C HIS A 305 -17.53 -0.74 -25.06
N ASN A 306 -16.26 -0.78 -24.66
CA ASN A 306 -15.26 -1.74 -25.16
C ASN A 306 -15.09 -2.95 -24.24
N THR A 307 -15.98 -3.15 -23.28
CA THR A 307 -15.92 -4.29 -22.34
C THR A 307 -17.27 -4.99 -22.26
N GLU A 308 -17.27 -6.28 -21.92
CA GLU A 308 -18.51 -6.99 -21.64
C GLU A 308 -19.22 -6.41 -20.41
N ILE A 309 -20.55 -6.39 -20.42
CA ILE A 309 -21.39 -5.79 -19.37
C ILE A 309 -21.08 -6.39 -18.00
N GLU A 310 -20.93 -7.72 -17.91
CA GLU A 310 -20.64 -8.39 -16.64
C GLU A 310 -19.25 -8.08 -16.11
N PHE A 311 -18.25 -7.98 -17.00
CA PHE A 311 -16.90 -7.56 -16.62
C PHE A 311 -16.90 -6.12 -16.10
N SER A 312 -17.52 -5.18 -16.84
CA SER A 312 -17.68 -3.78 -16.40
C SER A 312 -18.38 -3.69 -15.05
N ASN A 313 -19.43 -4.49 -14.82
CA ASN A 313 -20.15 -4.51 -13.55
C ASN A 313 -19.25 -5.02 -12.40
N ARG A 314 -18.40 -6.03 -12.63
CA ARG A 314 -17.44 -6.50 -11.62
C ARG A 314 -16.41 -5.43 -11.29
N ILE A 315 -15.85 -4.76 -12.29
CA ILE A 315 -14.92 -3.64 -12.09
C ILE A 315 -15.57 -2.50 -11.29
N ASN A 316 -16.80 -2.11 -11.64
CA ASN A 316 -17.53 -1.06 -10.92
C ASN A 316 -17.81 -1.42 -9.45
N ARG A 317 -18.05 -2.70 -9.15
CA ARG A 317 -18.31 -3.19 -7.79
C ARG A 317 -17.06 -3.33 -6.92
N LEU A 318 -15.87 -3.17 -7.48
CA LEU A 318 -14.65 -3.17 -6.67
C LEU A 318 -14.76 -2.08 -5.58
N ARG A 319 -14.54 -2.46 -4.34
CA ARG A 319 -14.46 -1.52 -3.22
C ARG A 319 -13.13 -0.79 -3.31
N SER A 320 -13.18 0.48 -3.68
CA SER A 320 -12.02 1.36 -3.87
C SER A 320 -12.14 2.67 -3.08
N ASN A 321 -13.15 2.82 -2.21
CA ASN A 321 -13.21 3.96 -1.34
C ASN A 321 -12.13 3.85 -0.26
N GLY A 322 -11.29 4.87 -0.15
CA GLY A 322 -10.27 4.97 0.88
C GLY A 322 -10.90 5.36 2.23
N TYR A 323 -10.24 4.92 3.29
CA TYR A 323 -10.61 5.21 4.67
C TYR A 323 -9.42 5.71 5.51
N VAL A 324 -8.37 6.21 4.85
CA VAL A 324 -7.21 6.76 5.54
C VAL A 324 -6.90 8.15 4.98
N ALA A 325 -6.84 9.13 5.87
CA ALA A 325 -6.31 10.44 5.54
C ALA A 325 -4.81 10.52 5.84
N LYS A 326 -4.08 11.29 5.05
CA LYS A 326 -2.69 11.65 5.32
C LYS A 326 -2.65 13.00 6.00
N PHE A 327 -1.90 13.08 7.10
CA PHE A 327 -1.74 14.32 7.86
C PHE A 327 -0.26 14.65 8.04
N ASN A 328 0.16 15.85 7.68
CA ASN A 328 1.52 16.30 7.79
C ASN A 328 1.60 17.62 8.58
N LEU A 329 2.53 17.70 9.52
CA LEU A 329 2.87 18.93 10.23
C LEU A 329 4.29 19.37 9.87
N ALA A 330 4.44 20.62 9.43
CA ALA A 330 5.72 21.31 9.38
C ALA A 330 6.00 21.91 10.77
N LEU A 331 7.11 21.51 11.38
CA LEU A 331 7.45 21.85 12.76
C LEU A 331 8.71 22.72 12.83
N SER A 332 8.67 23.71 13.72
CA SER A 332 9.80 24.61 14.02
C SER A 332 10.93 23.93 14.79
N SER A 333 10.63 22.86 15.54
CA SER A 333 11.59 22.05 16.27
C SER A 333 11.06 20.63 16.47
N LEU A 334 11.89 19.71 16.96
CA LEU A 334 11.46 18.37 17.34
C LEU A 334 10.55 18.44 18.56
N PRO A 335 9.29 17.95 18.49
CA PRO A 335 8.39 17.97 19.65
C PRO A 335 8.81 16.94 20.69
N SER A 336 8.43 17.16 21.93
CA SER A 336 8.61 16.20 23.01
C SER A 336 7.31 15.43 23.27
N PHE A 337 7.41 14.11 23.34
CA PHE A 337 6.29 13.25 23.75
C PHE A 337 6.52 12.77 25.17
N LYS A 338 5.48 12.86 26.00
CA LYS A 338 5.54 12.48 27.41
C LYS A 338 6.03 11.03 27.56
N GLY A 339 7.07 10.82 28.36
CA GLY A 339 7.63 9.49 28.62
C GLY A 339 8.43 8.85 27.48
N LEU A 340 8.71 9.56 26.38
CA LEU A 340 9.58 9.09 25.29
C LEU A 340 10.92 9.81 25.29
N ASP A 341 12.01 9.05 25.33
CA ASP A 341 13.37 9.57 25.16
C ASP A 341 13.76 9.75 23.69
N SER A 342 13.04 9.10 22.78
CA SER A 342 13.33 9.14 21.35
C SER A 342 12.07 8.91 20.52
N LEU A 343 11.91 9.71 19.44
CA LEU A 343 10.84 9.60 18.45
C LEU A 343 11.24 8.75 17.22
N ARG A 344 12.37 8.04 17.28
CA ARG A 344 12.81 7.13 16.22
C ARG A 344 12.02 5.82 16.24
N GLY A 345 10.77 5.88 15.83
CA GLY A 345 9.84 4.75 15.78
C GLY A 345 8.54 5.16 15.14
N ARG A 346 7.65 4.20 14.96
CA ARG A 346 6.26 4.42 14.54
C ARG A 346 5.40 4.50 15.79
N MET A 347 4.89 5.67 16.09
CA MET A 347 4.05 5.96 17.24
C MET A 347 2.59 5.73 16.89
N LEU A 348 1.83 5.05 17.74
CA LEU A 348 0.42 4.75 17.54
C LEU A 348 -0.41 5.39 18.66
N ILE A 349 -1.47 6.08 18.29
CA ILE A 349 -2.54 6.53 19.17
C ILE A 349 -3.78 5.70 18.84
N ALA A 350 -3.93 4.60 19.56
CA ALA A 350 -5.08 3.70 19.54
C ALA A 350 -5.12 2.98 20.89
N PRO A 351 -5.74 3.59 21.92
CA PRO A 351 -5.66 3.09 23.30
C PRO A 351 -6.20 1.69 23.50
N THR A 352 -7.24 1.33 22.78
CA THR A 352 -7.90 0.03 22.85
C THR A 352 -8.40 -0.42 21.47
N MET A 353 -8.71 -1.70 21.31
CA MET A 353 -9.42 -2.17 20.11
C MET A 353 -10.83 -1.55 19.99
N ASP A 354 -11.46 -1.20 21.09
CA ASP A 354 -12.76 -0.50 21.06
C ASP A 354 -12.64 0.93 20.51
N SER A 355 -11.53 1.64 20.77
CA SER A 355 -11.29 2.94 20.15
C SER A 355 -11.18 2.86 18.62
N ILE A 356 -10.60 1.78 18.11
CA ILE A 356 -10.53 1.49 16.67
C ILE A 356 -11.93 1.14 16.13
N GLU A 357 -12.70 0.35 16.87
CA GLU A 357 -14.07 -0.06 16.51
C GLU A 357 -15.00 1.16 16.40
N PHE A 358 -15.00 2.03 17.40
CA PHE A 358 -15.84 3.24 17.41
C PHE A 358 -15.45 4.22 16.30
N ALA A 359 -14.16 4.38 16.02
CA ALA A 359 -13.73 5.20 14.89
C ALA A 359 -14.25 4.65 13.54
N TRP A 360 -14.33 3.31 13.39
CA TRP A 360 -14.95 2.68 12.23
C TRP A 360 -16.47 2.91 12.18
N ASP A 361 -17.15 2.84 13.31
CA ASP A 361 -18.61 3.04 13.35
C ASP A 361 -18.99 4.42 12.81
N ASP A 362 -18.26 5.48 13.18
CA ASP A 362 -18.46 6.81 12.61
C ASP A 362 -18.24 6.82 11.08
N ALA A 363 -17.12 6.27 10.62
CA ALA A 363 -16.74 6.24 9.20
C ALA A 363 -17.72 5.41 8.33
N LYS A 364 -18.24 4.32 8.87
CA LYS A 364 -19.23 3.47 8.21
C LYS A 364 -20.53 4.24 7.86
N TYR A 365 -20.87 5.25 8.66
CA TYR A 365 -22.03 6.11 8.42
C TYR A 365 -21.68 7.42 7.70
N GLY A 366 -20.43 7.54 7.22
CA GLY A 366 -19.96 8.67 6.45
C GLY A 366 -19.60 9.88 7.31
N ASP A 367 -19.13 9.66 8.52
CA ASP A 367 -18.62 10.70 9.40
C ASP A 367 -17.19 10.32 9.86
N TYR A 368 -16.57 11.12 10.70
CA TYR A 368 -15.25 10.85 11.26
C TYR A 368 -15.28 10.97 12.79
N SER A 369 -14.45 10.17 13.45
CA SER A 369 -14.48 10.05 14.91
C SER A 369 -14.15 11.34 15.64
N GLN A 370 -14.79 11.55 16.79
CA GLN A 370 -14.42 12.58 17.75
C GLN A 370 -13.03 12.32 18.38
N ASN A 371 -12.64 11.05 18.42
CA ASN A 371 -11.34 10.59 18.94
C ASN A 371 -10.60 9.84 17.83
N PRO A 372 -9.95 10.56 16.91
CA PRO A 372 -9.29 9.92 15.77
C PRO A 372 -8.14 9.01 16.23
N VAL A 373 -8.07 7.82 15.63
CA VAL A 373 -6.98 6.87 15.83
C VAL A 373 -5.96 7.01 14.70
N MET A 374 -4.67 6.94 15.03
CA MET A 374 -3.61 7.24 14.07
C MET A 374 -2.29 6.53 14.36
N ASP A 375 -1.50 6.35 13.32
CA ASP A 375 -0.07 6.10 13.44
C ASP A 375 0.74 7.27 12.86
N MET A 376 1.89 7.53 13.42
CA MET A 376 2.71 8.67 13.03
C MET A 376 4.20 8.38 13.16
N ILE A 377 4.98 9.06 12.33
CA ILE A 377 6.45 9.04 12.36
C ILE A 377 7.00 10.47 12.21
N VAL A 378 8.26 10.64 12.57
CA VAL A 378 9.03 11.86 12.29
C VAL A 378 10.10 11.53 11.24
N PRO A 379 9.76 11.61 9.93
CA PRO A 379 10.63 11.12 8.85
C PRO A 379 11.95 11.88 8.77
N THR A 380 12.00 13.13 9.19
CA THR A 380 13.23 13.97 9.26
C THR A 380 14.29 13.42 10.21
N LEU A 381 13.95 12.54 11.16
CA LEU A 381 14.93 11.83 11.97
C LEU A 381 15.72 10.78 11.19
N PHE A 382 15.22 10.36 10.03
CA PHE A 382 15.82 9.36 9.14
C PHE A 382 16.35 9.99 7.85
N ASN A 383 15.68 11.02 7.36
CA ASN A 383 16.09 11.81 6.20
C ASN A 383 15.98 13.31 6.51
N PRO A 384 17.03 13.94 7.06
CA PRO A 384 17.00 15.36 7.41
C PRO A 384 16.75 16.31 6.23
N SER A 385 17.00 15.88 4.98
CA SER A 385 16.80 16.73 3.79
C SER A 385 15.34 17.04 3.47
N MET A 386 14.39 16.39 4.17
CA MET A 386 12.96 16.63 4.01
C MET A 386 12.47 17.96 4.61
N ALA A 387 13.26 18.61 5.47
CA ALA A 387 12.94 19.91 6.06
C ALA A 387 14.20 20.79 6.16
N PRO A 388 14.07 22.10 6.38
CA PRO A 388 15.21 22.97 6.66
C PRO A 388 15.96 22.53 7.92
N GLU A 389 17.23 22.92 8.05
CA GLU A 389 18.08 22.56 9.16
C GLU A 389 17.44 22.91 10.53
N GLY A 390 17.45 21.95 11.45
CA GLY A 390 16.84 22.08 12.78
C GLY A 390 15.31 22.08 12.79
N LYS A 391 14.67 21.86 11.63
CA LYS A 391 13.22 21.75 11.49
C LYS A 391 12.80 20.29 11.28
N HIS A 392 11.53 20.00 11.57
CA HIS A 392 11.05 18.63 11.52
C HIS A 392 9.70 18.52 10.84
N ILE A 393 9.35 17.29 10.47
CA ILE A 393 8.03 16.92 9.96
C ILE A 393 7.49 15.82 10.87
N LEU A 394 6.23 15.93 11.29
CA LEU A 394 5.46 14.80 11.78
C LEU A 394 4.49 14.39 10.71
N SER A 395 4.51 13.12 10.33
CA SER A 395 3.67 12.57 9.28
C SER A 395 2.81 11.44 9.84
N ALA A 396 1.49 11.56 9.73
CA ALA A 396 0.53 10.63 10.31
C ALA A 396 -0.42 10.05 9.26
N ASN A 397 -0.89 8.83 9.52
CA ASN A 397 -2.01 8.22 8.84
C ASN A 397 -3.19 8.18 9.82
N ILE A 398 -4.28 8.84 9.47
CA ILE A 398 -5.49 8.89 10.29
C ILE A 398 -6.46 7.84 9.76
N MET A 399 -6.75 6.82 10.55
CA MET A 399 -7.60 5.73 10.12
C MET A 399 -9.09 6.09 10.25
N TYR A 400 -9.89 5.54 9.33
CA TYR A 400 -11.35 5.70 9.26
C TYR A 400 -11.84 7.13 8.98
N ILE A 401 -11.17 7.77 8.04
CA ILE A 401 -11.66 8.98 7.41
C ILE A 401 -12.35 8.61 6.10
N PRO A 402 -13.67 8.83 5.95
CA PRO A 402 -14.42 8.34 4.81
C PRO A 402 -14.09 9.11 3.53
N TYR A 403 -14.03 8.42 2.39
CA TYR A 403 -13.96 9.05 1.08
C TYR A 403 -15.19 9.94 0.83
N GLN A 404 -16.37 9.40 1.11
CA GLN A 404 -17.65 10.11 1.00
C GLN A 404 -18.16 10.49 2.39
N LYS A 405 -17.92 11.74 2.79
CA LYS A 405 -18.52 12.28 4.02
C LYS A 405 -20.01 12.56 3.77
N LYS A 406 -20.86 12.27 4.75
CA LYS A 406 -22.28 12.62 4.72
C LYS A 406 -22.44 14.15 4.59
N GLY A 407 -23.12 14.59 3.55
CA GLY A 407 -23.21 16.01 3.20
C GLY A 407 -22.07 16.55 2.34
N GLY A 408 -21.07 15.72 2.02
CA GLY A 408 -19.85 16.11 1.30
C GLY A 408 -18.75 16.65 2.23
N TRP A 409 -17.54 16.81 1.71
CA TRP A 409 -16.45 17.46 2.41
C TRP A 409 -16.46 18.97 2.15
N SER A 410 -16.50 19.77 3.21
CA SER A 410 -16.27 21.22 3.17
C SER A 410 -14.89 21.57 3.74
N GLU A 411 -14.42 22.80 3.50
CA GLU A 411 -13.19 23.28 4.14
C GLU A 411 -13.36 23.42 5.67
N GLU A 412 -14.59 23.71 6.14
CA GLU A 412 -14.89 23.75 7.56
C GLU A 412 -14.73 22.36 8.21
N ASP A 413 -15.25 21.30 7.57
CA ASP A 413 -15.07 19.91 8.03
C ASP A 413 -13.59 19.53 8.12
N LYS A 414 -12.79 19.92 7.12
CA LYS A 414 -11.34 19.63 7.09
C LYS A 414 -10.62 20.38 8.22
N ASN A 415 -10.97 21.64 8.45
CA ASN A 415 -10.39 22.43 9.52
C ASN A 415 -10.76 21.85 10.89
N GLU A 416 -12.01 21.45 11.09
CA GLU A 416 -12.46 20.81 12.33
C GLU A 416 -11.73 19.49 12.58
N LEU A 417 -11.62 18.63 11.56
CA LEU A 417 -10.87 17.38 11.68
C LEU A 417 -9.38 17.64 11.95
N THR A 418 -8.77 18.62 11.31
CA THR A 418 -7.39 19.04 11.54
C THR A 418 -7.16 19.41 13.01
N GLU A 419 -8.05 20.27 13.58
CA GLU A 419 -7.95 20.65 14.99
C GLU A 419 -8.13 19.45 15.93
N ARG A 420 -9.07 18.55 15.64
CA ARG A 420 -9.26 17.32 16.43
C ARG A 420 -8.01 16.42 16.43
N ILE A 421 -7.36 16.27 15.29
CA ILE A 421 -6.14 15.49 15.16
C ILE A 421 -5.04 16.14 16.01
N ILE A 422 -4.86 17.47 15.90
CA ILE A 422 -3.89 18.23 16.68
C ILE A 422 -4.19 18.11 18.17
N ASP A 423 -5.45 18.30 18.59
CA ASP A 423 -5.87 18.16 20.00
C ASP A 423 -5.59 16.77 20.55
N THR A 424 -5.81 15.74 19.74
CA THR A 424 -5.51 14.35 20.10
C THR A 424 -4.01 14.17 20.35
N ILE A 425 -3.16 14.70 19.47
CA ILE A 425 -1.69 14.62 19.61
C ILE A 425 -1.23 15.43 20.82
N CYS A 426 -1.83 16.59 21.09
CA CYS A 426 -1.51 17.45 22.24
C CYS A 426 -1.70 16.76 23.60
N GLN A 427 -2.54 15.74 23.69
CA GLN A 427 -2.68 14.95 24.92
C GLN A 427 -1.37 14.22 25.27
N TYR A 428 -0.59 13.82 24.25
CA TYR A 428 0.66 13.08 24.37
C TYR A 428 1.91 13.98 24.27
N SER A 429 1.79 15.16 23.63
CA SER A 429 2.89 16.11 23.42
C SER A 429 2.43 17.52 23.75
N SER A 430 2.95 18.09 24.84
CA SER A 430 2.48 19.39 25.35
C SER A 430 2.98 20.60 24.55
N ASP A 431 4.07 20.44 23.79
CA ASP A 431 4.74 21.50 23.06
C ASP A 431 4.49 21.46 21.55
N ILE A 432 3.80 20.44 21.05
CA ILE A 432 3.65 20.25 19.60
C ILE A 432 2.87 21.40 18.95
N ARG A 433 1.81 21.90 19.60
CA ARG A 433 0.99 22.99 19.06
C ARG A 433 1.79 24.27 18.83
N ASP A 434 2.68 24.60 19.75
CA ASP A 434 3.56 25.78 19.67
C ASP A 434 4.64 25.63 18.59
N ASN A 435 4.93 24.39 18.20
CA ASN A 435 5.90 24.07 17.18
C ASN A 435 5.31 24.01 15.77
N ILE A 436 3.98 24.04 15.59
CA ILE A 436 3.34 23.94 14.27
C ILE A 436 3.56 25.22 13.48
N LEU A 437 4.19 25.09 12.31
CA LEU A 437 4.32 26.16 11.32
C LEU A 437 3.23 26.06 10.25
N HIS A 438 2.86 24.83 9.89
CA HIS A 438 1.83 24.54 8.91
C HIS A 438 1.29 23.12 9.12
N SER A 439 0.03 22.91 8.79
CA SER A 439 -0.63 21.61 8.77
C SER A 439 -1.24 21.34 7.40
N GLU A 440 -1.17 20.09 6.97
CA GLU A 440 -1.81 19.62 5.75
C GLU A 440 -2.59 18.36 6.05
N LEU A 441 -3.87 18.34 5.68
CA LEU A 441 -4.74 17.18 5.72
C LEU A 441 -5.16 16.80 4.31
N LEU A 442 -4.81 15.59 3.87
CA LEU A 442 -5.29 14.99 2.63
C LEU A 442 -6.30 13.90 2.98
N THR A 443 -7.57 14.19 2.79
CA THR A 443 -8.63 13.19 2.86
C THR A 443 -8.52 12.19 1.71
N PRO A 444 -9.21 11.03 1.74
CA PRO A 444 -9.24 10.15 0.58
C PRO A 444 -9.72 10.85 -0.71
N LEU A 445 -10.64 11.81 -0.60
CA LEU A 445 -11.08 12.62 -1.75
C LEU A 445 -9.96 13.51 -2.30
N ASP A 446 -9.10 14.06 -1.44
CA ASP A 446 -7.94 14.86 -1.87
C ASP A 446 -6.88 13.96 -2.50
N LEU A 447 -6.64 12.76 -1.96
CA LEU A 447 -5.75 11.77 -2.58
C LEU A 447 -6.21 11.35 -3.98
N GLU A 448 -7.53 11.20 -4.20
CA GLU A 448 -8.06 10.95 -5.54
C GLU A 448 -7.75 12.09 -6.50
N LYS A 449 -8.01 13.33 -6.07
CA LYS A 449 -7.80 14.53 -6.91
C LYS A 449 -6.33 14.76 -7.23
N GLU A 450 -5.45 14.57 -6.26
CA GLU A 450 -4.02 14.85 -6.40
C GLU A 450 -3.28 13.78 -7.20
N PHE A 451 -3.64 12.50 -7.00
CA PHE A 451 -2.92 11.36 -7.58
C PHE A 451 -3.71 10.59 -8.65
N ASN A 452 -4.89 11.07 -9.07
CA ASN A 452 -5.80 10.36 -9.99
C ASN A 452 -6.11 8.92 -9.54
N LEU A 453 -6.35 8.75 -8.24
CA LEU A 453 -6.49 7.45 -7.57
C LEU A 453 -7.95 7.21 -7.21
N THR A 454 -8.64 6.33 -7.91
CA THR A 454 -10.09 6.11 -7.74
C THR A 454 -10.46 5.84 -6.28
N GLY A 455 -11.34 6.69 -5.74
CA GLY A 455 -11.81 6.63 -4.35
C GLY A 455 -10.74 7.00 -3.32
N GLY A 456 -9.58 7.51 -3.74
CA GLY A 456 -8.46 7.82 -2.85
C GLY A 456 -7.88 6.58 -2.14
N HIS A 457 -8.07 5.38 -2.70
CA HIS A 457 -7.62 4.15 -2.08
C HIS A 457 -6.18 3.79 -2.46
N TRP A 458 -5.24 3.99 -1.56
CA TRP A 458 -3.79 3.82 -1.79
C TRP A 458 -3.33 2.42 -2.24
N HIS A 459 -4.18 1.39 -2.11
CA HIS A 459 -3.93 0.04 -2.63
C HIS A 459 -4.65 -0.25 -3.96
N HIS A 460 -5.21 0.75 -4.63
CA HIS A 460 -6.03 0.60 -5.84
C HIS A 460 -7.23 -0.33 -5.66
N GLY A 461 -7.76 -0.41 -4.46
CA GLY A 461 -8.86 -1.27 -4.04
C GLY A 461 -8.56 -1.98 -2.73
N GLU A 462 -9.61 -2.27 -1.98
CA GLU A 462 -9.52 -2.86 -0.66
C GLU A 462 -8.78 -4.20 -0.68
N LEU A 463 -7.99 -4.47 0.36
CA LEU A 463 -7.39 -5.77 0.61
C LEU A 463 -8.39 -6.64 1.38
N ALA A 464 -9.40 -7.14 0.70
CA ALA A 464 -10.45 -7.99 1.25
C ALA A 464 -10.42 -9.37 0.59
N LEU A 465 -10.83 -10.42 1.30
CA LEU A 465 -10.74 -11.80 0.83
C LEU A 465 -11.38 -12.03 -0.54
N ASP A 466 -12.50 -11.37 -0.81
CA ASP A 466 -13.20 -11.38 -2.09
C ASP A 466 -12.57 -10.45 -3.16
N GLN A 467 -11.53 -9.70 -2.80
CA GLN A 467 -10.75 -8.82 -3.69
C GLN A 467 -9.24 -9.10 -3.60
N MET A 468 -8.83 -10.26 -3.13
CA MET A 468 -7.44 -10.70 -3.08
C MET A 468 -7.23 -12.00 -3.88
N LEU A 469 -5.98 -12.40 -4.03
CA LEU A 469 -5.58 -13.62 -4.72
C LEU A 469 -6.16 -13.67 -6.15
N MET A 470 -6.89 -14.75 -6.49
CA MET A 470 -7.47 -14.97 -7.82
C MET A 470 -8.64 -14.03 -8.17
N MET A 471 -9.10 -13.24 -7.20
CA MET A 471 -10.20 -12.27 -7.40
C MET A 471 -9.70 -10.84 -7.60
N ARG A 472 -8.38 -10.61 -7.69
CA ARG A 472 -7.81 -9.27 -7.79
C ARG A 472 -7.24 -8.98 -9.18
N PRO A 473 -7.78 -8.00 -9.94
CA PRO A 473 -8.99 -7.20 -9.67
C PRO A 473 -10.28 -7.97 -9.88
N THR A 474 -10.33 -8.90 -10.83
CA THR A 474 -11.39 -9.86 -11.13
C THR A 474 -10.76 -11.16 -11.61
N TYR A 475 -11.51 -12.26 -11.60
CA TYR A 475 -10.97 -13.56 -12.02
C TYR A 475 -10.55 -13.58 -13.52
N GLU A 476 -11.12 -12.71 -14.36
CA GLU A 476 -10.73 -12.58 -15.77
C GLU A 476 -9.38 -11.89 -15.95
N ALA A 477 -9.01 -11.00 -15.03
CA ALA A 477 -7.80 -10.17 -15.11
C ALA A 477 -6.77 -10.47 -13.99
N ALA A 478 -6.98 -11.54 -13.22
CA ALA A 478 -6.14 -11.89 -12.06
C ALA A 478 -4.70 -12.30 -12.43
N GLN A 479 -4.45 -12.66 -13.69
CA GLN A 479 -3.12 -13.05 -14.21
C GLN A 479 -2.48 -11.94 -15.05
N TYR A 480 -2.76 -10.67 -14.75
CA TYR A 480 -2.22 -9.47 -15.40
C TYR A 480 -2.67 -9.28 -16.85
N CYS A 481 -3.10 -10.32 -17.56
CA CYS A 481 -3.78 -10.24 -18.85
C CYS A 481 -5.23 -9.80 -18.66
N THR A 482 -5.80 -9.14 -19.65
CA THR A 482 -7.19 -8.67 -19.64
C THR A 482 -8.02 -9.36 -20.72
N PRO A 483 -9.36 -9.21 -20.73
CA PRO A 483 -10.19 -9.65 -21.84
C PRO A 483 -9.90 -8.96 -23.19
N ILE A 484 -9.16 -7.84 -23.17
CA ILE A 484 -8.73 -7.12 -24.37
C ILE A 484 -7.32 -7.58 -24.74
N ASP A 485 -7.13 -8.09 -25.95
CA ASP A 485 -5.80 -8.54 -26.41
C ASP A 485 -4.78 -7.40 -26.35
N LYS A 486 -3.55 -7.71 -25.95
CA LYS A 486 -2.43 -6.77 -25.80
C LYS A 486 -2.63 -5.67 -24.74
N LEU A 487 -3.66 -5.76 -23.90
CA LEU A 487 -3.83 -4.93 -22.72
C LEU A 487 -3.49 -5.72 -21.46
N TYR A 488 -2.56 -5.20 -20.66
CA TYR A 488 -2.08 -5.81 -19.43
C TYR A 488 -2.24 -4.85 -18.25
N LEU A 489 -2.19 -5.40 -17.04
CA LEU A 489 -2.22 -4.63 -15.78
C LEU A 489 -0.94 -4.90 -14.98
N CYS A 490 -0.40 -3.88 -14.30
CA CYS A 490 0.75 -4.04 -13.39
C CYS A 490 0.63 -3.27 -12.09
N SER A 491 -0.55 -2.69 -11.81
CA SER A 491 -0.76 -1.81 -10.66
C SER A 491 -0.98 -2.56 -9.34
N ALA A 492 -1.05 -1.81 -8.23
CA ALA A 492 -1.47 -2.32 -6.92
C ALA A 492 -2.89 -2.93 -6.91
N GLY A 493 -3.71 -2.62 -7.93
CA GLY A 493 -5.01 -3.25 -8.18
C GLY A 493 -4.94 -4.71 -8.61
N CYS A 494 -3.74 -5.26 -8.89
CA CYS A 494 -3.52 -6.66 -9.24
C CYS A 494 -2.99 -7.45 -8.04
N HIS A 495 -2.97 -8.79 -8.17
CA HIS A 495 -2.26 -9.65 -7.21
C HIS A 495 -0.78 -9.21 -7.08
N PRO A 496 -0.18 -9.26 -5.89
CA PRO A 496 -0.76 -9.67 -4.60
C PRO A 496 -1.59 -8.57 -3.92
N GLY A 497 -1.47 -7.32 -4.33
CA GLY A 497 -2.18 -6.20 -3.74
C GLY A 497 -1.34 -4.95 -3.58
N GLY A 498 -1.80 -4.03 -2.75
CA GLY A 498 -1.13 -2.79 -2.43
C GLY A 498 0.00 -2.96 -1.41
N GLY A 499 0.67 -1.88 -1.15
CA GLY A 499 1.94 -1.80 -0.45
C GLY A 499 3.09 -1.60 -1.44
N ILE A 500 4.23 -1.12 -0.97
CA ILE A 500 5.40 -0.91 -1.84
C ILE A 500 6.19 -2.23 -1.89
N MET A 501 5.66 -3.23 -2.61
CA MET A 501 6.29 -4.55 -2.75
C MET A 501 7.02 -4.72 -4.08
N GLY A 502 6.56 -4.07 -5.15
CA GLY A 502 7.04 -4.28 -6.51
C GLY A 502 6.55 -5.57 -7.18
N ALA A 503 5.83 -6.42 -6.43
CA ALA A 503 5.46 -7.76 -6.89
C ALA A 503 4.49 -7.75 -8.07
N ALA A 504 3.51 -6.84 -8.09
CA ALA A 504 2.56 -6.75 -9.20
C ALA A 504 3.29 -6.41 -10.52
N GLY A 505 4.24 -5.47 -10.47
CA GLY A 505 5.08 -5.13 -11.63
C GLY A 505 5.97 -6.29 -12.10
N TYR A 506 6.61 -6.98 -11.15
CA TYR A 506 7.43 -8.17 -11.43
C TYR A 506 6.62 -9.28 -12.09
N ASN A 507 5.49 -9.62 -11.51
CA ASN A 507 4.64 -10.70 -12.01
C ASN A 507 4.06 -10.36 -13.39
N ALA A 508 3.62 -9.11 -13.60
CA ALA A 508 3.13 -8.63 -14.90
C ALA A 508 4.20 -8.74 -15.98
N ALA A 509 5.42 -8.28 -15.70
CA ALA A 509 6.53 -8.40 -16.64
C ALA A 509 6.82 -9.86 -16.99
N LYS A 510 6.84 -10.77 -16.00
CA LYS A 510 7.03 -12.22 -16.22
C LYS A 510 5.93 -12.83 -17.08
N GLU A 511 4.69 -12.36 -16.96
CA GLU A 511 3.58 -12.82 -17.81
C GLU A 511 3.72 -12.33 -19.25
N ILE A 512 4.12 -11.06 -19.43
CA ILE A 512 4.29 -10.43 -20.75
C ILE A 512 5.48 -11.00 -21.54
N ILE A 513 6.54 -11.43 -20.85
CA ILE A 513 7.78 -11.98 -21.46
C ILE A 513 7.59 -13.45 -21.92
N LYS A 514 6.60 -14.18 -21.37
CA LYS A 514 6.32 -15.57 -21.81
C LYS A 514 5.99 -15.65 -23.30
#